data_925de0381d499771320314461c9312a7
#
_entry.id   925de0381d499771320314461c9312a7
#
_cell.length_a   1.000
_cell.length_b   1.000
_cell.length_c   1.000
_cell.angle_alpha   90.00
_cell.angle_beta   90.00
_cell.angle_gamma   90.00
#
_symmetry.space_group_name_H-M   'P 1'
#
loop_
_entity.id
_entity.type
_entity.pdbx_description
1 polymer ?
#
loop_
_entity_poly.entity_id
_entity_poly.type
_entity_poly.pdbx_seq_one_letter_code
_entity_poly.pdbx_strand_id
1 'polypeptide(L)'
;VLNGVELGGGSIRIHDRELQDRMFQVLGLGEEERMEKFGFFIEAFKYGAPPHAGLAYGLDRMVMLLLGESSIREVIAFPKNANAECPVSAAPGRADDAQLEELGLSIMSQTE
;
A
#
# COMPACT_ATOMS: atom_id res chain seq x y z
N VAL A 1 -6.60 -6.27 16.81
CA VAL A 1 -5.50 -7.09 17.34
C VAL A 1 -6.10 -8.32 18.01
N LEU A 2 -5.62 -9.51 17.67
CA LEU A 2 -6.00 -10.78 18.27
C LEU A 2 -4.73 -11.54 18.63
N ASN A 3 -4.62 -11.98 19.90
CA ASN A 3 -3.45 -12.71 20.42
C ASN A 3 -2.11 -12.01 20.14
N GLY A 4 -2.08 -10.68 20.19
CA GLY A 4 -0.87 -9.89 19.91
C GLY A 4 -0.58 -9.64 18.43
N VAL A 5 -1.37 -10.20 17.51
CA VAL A 5 -1.24 -10.01 16.06
C VAL A 5 -2.27 -8.98 15.56
N GLU A 6 -1.82 -7.99 14.83
CA GLU A 6 -2.70 -7.05 14.14
C GLU A 6 -3.40 -7.76 12.96
N LEU A 7 -4.70 -7.96 13.08
CA LEU A 7 -5.53 -8.59 12.06
C LEU A 7 -6.01 -7.63 10.98
N GLY A 8 -6.19 -6.38 11.35
CA GLY A 8 -6.72 -5.41 10.43
C GLY A 8 -6.74 -4.00 11.02
N GLY A 9 -6.96 -3.06 10.16
CA GLY A 9 -7.07 -1.65 10.53
C GLY A 9 -7.96 -0.90 9.58
N GLY A 10 -8.38 0.27 10.02
CA GLY A 10 -9.26 1.11 9.23
C GLY A 10 -9.37 2.50 9.80
N SER A 11 -10.14 3.32 9.14
CA SER A 11 -10.37 4.69 9.58
C SER A 11 -11.76 5.20 9.19
N ILE A 12 -12.27 6.09 9.99
CA ILE A 12 -13.36 6.98 9.58
C ILE A 12 -12.73 8.04 8.68
N ARG A 13 -13.25 8.16 7.46
CA ARG A 13 -12.68 9.04 6.44
C ARG A 13 -13.15 10.47 6.64
N ILE A 14 -12.32 11.43 6.28
CA ILE A 14 -12.71 12.83 6.20
C ILE A 14 -13.62 13.01 4.98
N HIS A 15 -14.79 13.59 5.18
CA HIS A 15 -15.75 13.93 4.14
C HIS A 15 -16.05 15.44 4.10
N ASP A 16 -15.53 16.18 5.08
CA ASP A 16 -15.62 17.64 5.15
C ASP A 16 -14.37 18.27 4.52
N ARG A 17 -14.59 19.23 3.61
CA ARG A 17 -13.52 19.87 2.87
C ARG A 17 -12.60 20.71 3.75
N GLU A 18 -13.17 21.48 4.69
CA GLU A 18 -12.37 22.36 5.54
C GLU A 18 -11.47 21.54 6.47
N LEU A 19 -12.00 20.44 7.00
CA LEU A 19 -11.23 19.52 7.81
C LEU A 19 -10.11 18.86 6.99
N GLN A 20 -10.38 18.49 5.74
CA GLN A 20 -9.37 17.93 4.85
C GLN A 20 -8.23 18.93 4.57
N ASP A 21 -8.57 20.19 4.31
CA ASP A 21 -7.58 21.25 4.09
C ASP A 21 -6.71 21.48 5.33
N ARG A 22 -7.30 21.46 6.52
CA ARG A 22 -6.55 21.56 7.79
C ARG A 22 -5.61 20.38 8.00
N MET A 23 -6.04 19.17 7.68
CA MET A 23 -5.18 17.97 7.75
C MET A 23 -3.99 18.06 6.81
N PHE A 24 -4.17 18.53 5.59
CA PHE A 24 -3.06 18.76 4.67
C PHE A 24 -2.06 19.79 5.19
N GLN A 25 -2.54 20.86 5.83
CA GLN A 25 -1.68 21.88 6.47
C GLN A 25 -0.86 21.27 7.61
N VAL A 26 -1.48 20.47 8.47
CA VAL A 26 -0.80 19.79 9.59
C VAL A 26 0.27 18.83 9.07
N LEU A 27 0.03 18.18 7.93
CA LEU A 27 0.98 17.29 7.26
C LEU A 27 2.10 18.05 6.52
N GLY A 28 2.07 19.39 6.52
CA GLY A 28 3.09 20.21 5.88
C GLY A 28 2.98 20.32 4.36
N LEU A 29 1.85 19.89 3.78
CA LEU A 29 1.61 19.99 2.34
C LEU A 29 1.21 21.42 1.97
N GLY A 30 2.01 22.09 1.15
CA GLY A 30 1.72 23.41 0.59
C GLY A 30 0.52 23.37 -0.38
N GLU A 31 -0.06 24.53 -0.68
CA GLU A 31 -1.25 24.61 -1.54
C GLU A 31 -0.98 24.09 -2.96
N GLU A 32 0.14 24.44 -3.56
CA GLU A 32 0.53 23.99 -4.89
C GLU A 32 0.69 22.46 -4.94
N GLU A 33 1.42 21.90 -3.98
CA GLU A 33 1.63 20.47 -3.88
C GLU A 33 0.31 19.69 -3.61
N ARG A 34 -0.59 20.27 -2.80
CA ARG A 34 -1.92 19.69 -2.56
C ARG A 34 -2.75 19.63 -3.84
N MET A 35 -2.73 20.72 -4.62
CA MET A 35 -3.49 20.77 -5.87
C MET A 35 -2.91 19.85 -6.93
N GLU A 36 -1.60 19.73 -7.02
CA GLU A 36 -0.94 18.81 -7.94
C GLU A 36 -1.26 17.33 -7.62
N LYS A 37 -1.14 16.94 -6.35
CA LYS A 37 -1.28 15.54 -5.93
C LYS A 37 -2.73 15.12 -5.69
N PHE A 38 -3.55 16.02 -5.13
CA PHE A 38 -4.88 15.71 -4.61
C PHE A 38 -5.98 16.63 -5.16
N GLY A 39 -5.68 17.49 -6.14
CA GLY A 39 -6.64 18.46 -6.67
C GLY A 39 -7.94 17.83 -7.13
N PHE A 40 -7.87 16.71 -7.84
CA PHE A 40 -9.05 15.96 -8.29
C PHE A 40 -9.92 15.46 -7.11
N PHE A 41 -9.27 15.04 -6.04
CA PHE A 41 -9.94 14.54 -4.83
C PHE A 41 -10.60 15.69 -4.04
N ILE A 42 -9.90 16.81 -3.87
CA ILE A 42 -10.41 18.02 -3.22
C ILE A 42 -11.60 18.59 -4.00
N GLU A 43 -11.52 18.57 -5.33
CA GLU A 43 -12.61 19.03 -6.20
C GLU A 43 -13.85 18.15 -6.05
N ALA A 44 -13.67 16.83 -5.94
CA ALA A 44 -14.78 15.90 -5.75
C ALA A 44 -15.61 16.20 -4.50
N PHE A 45 -15.02 16.74 -3.42
CA PHE A 45 -15.76 17.12 -2.23
C PHE A 45 -16.77 18.26 -2.45
N LYS A 46 -16.61 19.06 -3.49
CA LYS A 46 -17.59 20.10 -3.85
C LYS A 46 -18.96 19.53 -4.26
N TYR A 47 -18.97 18.29 -4.73
CA TYR A 47 -20.19 17.60 -5.12
C TYR A 47 -20.86 16.85 -3.96
N GLY A 48 -20.25 16.89 -2.80
CA GLY A 48 -20.70 16.22 -1.58
C GLY A 48 -20.16 14.80 -1.45
N ALA A 49 -19.71 14.46 -0.25
CA ALA A 49 -19.30 13.11 0.10
C ALA A 49 -20.06 12.70 1.37
N PRO A 50 -20.65 11.49 1.43
CA PRO A 50 -21.30 11.04 2.65
C PRO A 50 -20.25 10.71 3.73
N PRO A 51 -20.63 10.72 5.01
CA PRO A 51 -19.83 10.10 6.05
C PRO A 51 -19.52 8.64 5.65
N HIS A 52 -18.27 8.28 5.66
CA HIS A 52 -17.82 6.94 5.24
C HIS A 52 -16.62 6.49 6.03
N ALA A 53 -16.39 5.20 6.05
CA ALA A 53 -15.28 4.56 6.73
C ALA A 53 -14.80 3.36 5.92
N GLY A 54 -13.62 2.89 6.21
CA GLY A 54 -13.08 1.69 5.63
C GLY A 54 -12.35 0.85 6.67
N LEU A 55 -12.41 -0.47 6.50
CA LEU A 55 -11.69 -1.44 7.31
C LEU A 55 -11.16 -2.54 6.40
N ALA A 56 -9.91 -2.93 6.59
CA ALA A 56 -9.29 -4.02 5.89
C ALA A 56 -8.77 -5.07 6.88
N TYR A 57 -9.04 -6.33 6.59
CA TYR A 57 -8.50 -7.47 7.35
C TYR A 57 -7.38 -8.14 6.56
N GLY A 58 -6.32 -8.54 7.27
CA GLY A 58 -5.28 -9.40 6.72
C GLY A 58 -5.76 -10.85 6.68
N LEU A 59 -6.22 -11.32 5.51
CA LEU A 59 -6.78 -12.66 5.36
C LEU A 59 -5.77 -13.74 5.78
N ASP A 60 -4.53 -13.64 5.34
CA ASP A 60 -3.49 -14.62 5.69
C ASP A 60 -3.24 -14.67 7.20
N ARG A 61 -3.22 -13.50 7.87
CA ARG A 61 -3.07 -13.45 9.33
C ARG A 61 -4.26 -14.06 10.04
N MET A 62 -5.47 -13.86 9.51
CA MET A 62 -6.68 -14.47 10.08
C MET A 62 -6.62 -16.00 9.98
N VAL A 63 -6.27 -16.52 8.81
CA VAL A 63 -6.14 -17.97 8.60
C VAL A 63 -5.04 -18.56 9.48
N MET A 64 -3.88 -17.90 9.55
CA MET A 64 -2.78 -18.28 10.43
C MET A 64 -3.23 -18.44 11.88
N LEU A 65 -3.95 -17.46 12.43
CA LEU A 65 -4.43 -17.50 13.81
C LEU A 65 -5.51 -18.54 14.04
N LEU A 66 -6.41 -18.76 13.08
CA LEU A 66 -7.45 -19.79 13.17
C LEU A 66 -6.85 -21.20 13.18
N LEU A 67 -5.74 -21.41 12.49
CA LEU A 67 -5.03 -22.68 12.46
C LEU A 67 -4.03 -22.84 13.63
N GLY A 68 -3.81 -21.78 14.41
CA GLY A 68 -2.84 -21.79 15.51
C GLY A 68 -1.39 -21.75 15.06
N GLU A 69 -1.13 -21.31 13.82
CA GLU A 69 0.22 -21.20 13.27
C GLU A 69 0.92 -19.93 13.75
N SER A 70 2.25 -19.99 13.84
CA SER A 70 3.10 -18.87 14.27
C SER A 70 3.59 -17.97 13.14
N SER A 71 3.42 -18.41 11.89
CA SER A 71 3.91 -17.72 10.70
C SER A 71 2.90 -17.79 9.55
N ILE A 72 2.68 -16.69 8.86
CA ILE A 72 1.85 -16.66 7.65
C ILE A 72 2.42 -17.52 6.51
N ARG A 73 3.68 -17.90 6.57
CA ARG A 73 4.31 -18.80 5.58
C ARG A 73 3.66 -20.15 5.51
N GLU A 74 3.04 -20.60 6.61
CA GLU A 74 2.34 -21.88 6.68
C GLU A 74 0.98 -21.85 5.96
N VAL A 75 0.47 -20.66 5.66
CA VAL A 75 -0.88 -20.47 5.08
C VAL A 75 -0.90 -19.81 3.71
N ILE A 76 0.24 -19.36 3.21
CA ILE A 76 0.37 -18.80 1.85
C ILE A 76 1.03 -19.80 0.90
N ALA A 77 0.50 -19.88 -0.33
CA ALA A 77 0.89 -20.92 -1.29
C ALA A 77 2.35 -20.86 -1.73
N PHE A 78 2.92 -19.64 -1.86
CA PHE A 78 4.29 -19.44 -2.36
C PHE A 78 5.03 -18.41 -1.50
N PRO A 79 5.40 -18.76 -0.25
CA PRO A 79 6.11 -17.84 0.63
C PRO A 79 7.52 -17.55 0.08
N LYS A 80 7.93 -16.30 0.21
CA LYS A 80 9.30 -15.90 -0.11
C LYS A 80 10.28 -16.38 0.96
N ASN A 81 11.52 -16.67 0.54
CA ASN A 81 12.61 -16.99 1.46
C ASN A 81 13.15 -15.73 2.17
N ALA A 82 14.20 -15.91 3.00
CA ALA A 82 14.83 -14.80 3.73
C ALA A 82 15.46 -13.73 2.82
N ASN A 83 15.83 -14.09 1.59
CA ASN A 83 16.38 -13.19 0.59
C ASN A 83 15.30 -12.49 -0.25
N ALA A 84 14.03 -12.61 0.11
CA ALA A 84 12.87 -12.13 -0.63
C ALA A 84 12.70 -12.78 -2.03
N GLU A 85 13.24 -13.99 -2.22
CA GLU A 85 13.12 -14.76 -3.45
C GLU A 85 11.94 -15.74 -3.35
N CYS A 86 11.28 -16.00 -4.47
CA CYS A 86 10.29 -17.04 -4.60
C CYS A 86 10.91 -18.28 -5.24
N PRO A 87 11.12 -19.39 -4.52
CA PRO A 87 11.75 -20.58 -5.07
C PRO A 87 10.96 -21.23 -6.23
N VAL A 88 9.65 -20.97 -6.30
CA VAL A 88 8.78 -21.55 -7.33
C VAL A 88 8.87 -20.79 -8.66
N SER A 89 8.84 -19.45 -8.59
CA SER A 89 8.85 -18.59 -9.78
C SER A 89 10.24 -18.05 -10.13
N ALA A 90 11.24 -18.32 -9.28
CA ALA A 90 12.59 -17.74 -9.37
C ALA A 90 12.58 -16.18 -9.36
N ALA A 91 11.52 -15.56 -8.85
CA ALA A 91 11.44 -14.11 -8.70
C ALA A 91 12.24 -13.64 -7.47
N PRO A 92 12.87 -12.44 -7.50
CA PRO A 92 12.89 -11.49 -8.60
C PRO A 92 13.78 -11.95 -9.75
N GLY A 93 13.32 -11.74 -10.99
CA GLY A 93 14.07 -11.99 -12.20
C GLY A 93 14.59 -10.70 -12.85
N ARG A 94 15.47 -10.84 -13.81
CA ARG A 94 15.90 -9.70 -14.63
C ARG A 94 14.74 -9.29 -15.54
N ALA A 95 14.50 -7.97 -15.67
CA ALA A 95 13.58 -7.44 -16.67
C ALA A 95 14.22 -7.52 -18.06
N ASP A 96 13.39 -7.74 -19.09
CA ASP A 96 13.86 -7.74 -20.47
C ASP A 96 14.30 -6.34 -20.90
N ASP A 97 15.40 -6.26 -21.63
CA ASP A 97 15.96 -4.98 -22.07
C ASP A 97 14.97 -4.20 -22.95
N ALA A 98 14.17 -4.90 -23.78
CA ALA A 98 13.11 -4.29 -24.58
C ALA A 98 12.00 -3.63 -23.73
N GLN A 99 11.63 -4.22 -22.59
CA GLN A 99 10.66 -3.63 -21.66
C GLN A 99 11.22 -2.38 -20.96
N LEU A 100 12.52 -2.41 -20.63
CA LEU A 100 13.18 -1.25 -20.05
C LEU A 100 13.25 -0.09 -21.05
N GLU A 101 13.60 -0.38 -22.31
CA GLU A 101 13.68 0.61 -23.38
C GLU A 101 12.30 1.26 -23.65
N GLU A 102 11.22 0.47 -23.70
CA GLU A 102 9.84 0.97 -23.86
C GLU A 102 9.46 1.96 -22.76
N LEU A 103 9.93 1.74 -21.52
CA LEU A 103 9.69 2.62 -20.38
C LEU A 103 10.70 3.76 -20.26
N GLY A 104 11.67 3.86 -21.14
CA GLY A 104 12.76 4.84 -21.05
C GLY A 104 13.68 4.62 -19.84
N LEU A 105 13.79 3.38 -19.36
CA LEU A 105 14.62 2.99 -18.22
C LEU A 105 15.92 2.36 -18.67
N SER A 106 16.98 2.54 -17.89
CA SER A 106 18.26 1.85 -18.07
C SER A 106 18.80 1.37 -16.74
N ILE A 107 19.43 0.19 -16.75
CA ILE A 107 20.13 -0.32 -15.56
C ILE A 107 21.50 0.34 -15.51
N MET A 108 21.76 1.11 -14.46
CA MET A 108 23.10 1.64 -14.20
C MET A 108 23.97 0.50 -13.70
N SER A 109 25.08 0.23 -14.39
CA SER A 109 26.13 -0.66 -13.88
C SER A 109 26.72 -0.04 -12.63
N GLN A 110 26.64 -0.75 -11.50
CA GLN A 110 27.43 -0.36 -10.34
C GLN A 110 28.90 -0.53 -10.73
N THR A 111 29.60 0.57 -10.86
CA THR A 111 31.08 0.55 -10.86
C THR A 111 31.52 0.13 -9.48
N GLU A 112 32.18 -1.02 -9.39
CA GLU A 112 32.89 -1.48 -8.18
C GLU A 112 33.93 -0.45 -7.72
#